data_e8587272a0d2de9b88ecb17a06ddc490
#
_entry.id   e8587272a0d2de9b88ecb17a06ddc490
#
_cell.length_a   1.000
_cell.length_b   1.000
_cell.length_c   1.000
_cell.angle_alpha   90.00
_cell.angle_beta   90.00
_cell.angle_gamma   90.00
#
_symmetry.space_group_name_H-M   'P 1'
#
loop_
_entity.id
_entity.type
_entity.pdbx_description
1 polymer ?
#
loop_
_entity_poly.entity_id
_entity_poly.type
_entity_poly.pdbx_seq_one_letter_code
_entity_poly.pdbx_strand_id
1 'polypeptide(L)'
;MYNHPSQFTPLVPGQAVFDHLVDNASDVVAQSYALTQAAHPSTLDQIRVLVRSMNSYYSNLIEGQSTHPANIERALHNDFSADPDIARKQRIALAHIHAEQQMQAHPLAFSHPFSIEIVKACHQAIYDKLTQGDRIAEDHCLVVGGAIRDRDVQVGRHLAPVHGSIDAFLAAWQKQYDRPWNDAQRIVVAALAHHRLAWLHPFVDGNGRAARLQTYLALFPVTQGLWSVNRGLARSLHKENGYYQAMAYADTLRQGDYDGRGNLSEKAFVNWAQMFIDTCRDQVAFQRKMLDFDTMKARIEALVFFCQSQSRNIRQEAALPLYHLFAAGPLTRSQFAQMTGLGERSARYLISALLKEGLVTSSVHNGPLAFGLPYKHLHFLLPNLYPEASMVNTEDIQ
;
A
#
# COMPACT_ATOMS: atom_id res chain seq x y z
N MET A 1 -13.81 -13.32 28.62
CA MET A 1 -13.42 -11.99 28.12
C MET A 1 -11.93 -11.78 28.38
N TYR A 2 -11.21 -11.18 27.46
CA TYR A 2 -9.78 -10.88 27.61
C TYR A 2 -9.62 -9.59 28.39
N ASN A 3 -8.89 -9.63 29.51
CA ASN A 3 -8.70 -8.50 30.43
C ASN A 3 -7.27 -8.34 30.95
N HIS A 4 -6.36 -9.26 30.58
CA HIS A 4 -4.97 -9.23 30.98
C HIS A 4 -4.02 -9.55 29.81
N PRO A 5 -2.91 -8.83 29.62
CA PRO A 5 -2.01 -8.98 28.47
C PRO A 5 -1.40 -10.37 28.28
N SER A 6 -1.31 -11.22 29.33
CA SER A 6 -0.87 -12.60 29.15
C SER A 6 -1.79 -13.41 28.22
N GLN A 7 -3.02 -12.97 28.03
CA GLN A 7 -4.03 -13.70 27.26
C GLN A 7 -3.85 -13.58 25.73
N PHE A 8 -3.05 -12.65 25.22
CA PHE A 8 -2.74 -12.54 23.79
C PHE A 8 -1.31 -12.98 23.41
N THR A 9 -0.64 -13.67 24.36
CA THR A 9 0.68 -14.26 24.10
C THR A 9 0.56 -15.60 23.36
N PRO A 10 1.58 -15.99 22.54
CA PRO A 10 2.87 -15.35 22.40
C PRO A 10 2.80 -14.07 21.57
N LEU A 11 3.67 -13.09 21.88
CA LEU A 11 3.88 -11.91 21.05
C LEU A 11 4.99 -12.14 20.02
N VAL A 12 5.92 -13.02 20.34
CA VAL A 12 7.00 -13.52 19.46
C VAL A 12 7.10 -15.01 19.67
N PRO A 13 7.29 -15.82 18.64
CA PRO A 13 7.49 -17.25 18.78
C PRO A 13 8.83 -17.58 19.45
N GLY A 14 9.05 -18.84 19.79
CA GLY A 14 10.33 -19.32 20.33
C GLY A 14 11.51 -18.95 19.42
N GLN A 15 12.70 -18.71 20.02
CA GLN A 15 13.85 -18.11 19.31
C GLN A 15 14.21 -18.86 18.02
N ALA A 16 14.32 -20.17 18.04
CA ALA A 16 14.69 -20.96 16.84
C ALA A 16 13.66 -20.80 15.70
N VAL A 17 12.37 -20.67 16.04
CA VAL A 17 11.30 -20.45 15.06
C VAL A 17 11.36 -19.02 14.53
N PHE A 18 11.62 -18.04 15.41
CA PHE A 18 11.81 -16.66 15.01
C PHE A 18 12.99 -16.52 14.04
N ASP A 19 14.14 -17.13 14.34
CA ASP A 19 15.33 -17.09 13.48
C ASP A 19 15.05 -17.70 12.11
N HIS A 20 14.31 -18.82 12.06
CA HIS A 20 13.88 -19.44 10.79
C HIS A 20 12.97 -18.50 9.96
N LEU A 21 12.04 -17.78 10.59
CA LEU A 21 11.22 -16.78 9.88
C LEU A 21 12.06 -15.62 9.34
N VAL A 22 13.08 -15.19 10.11
CA VAL A 22 14.02 -14.13 9.68
C VAL A 22 14.84 -14.59 8.48
N ASP A 23 15.35 -15.83 8.49
CA ASP A 23 16.04 -16.40 7.33
C ASP A 23 15.13 -16.41 6.10
N ASN A 24 13.87 -16.81 6.25
CA ASN A 24 12.87 -16.80 5.17
C ASN A 24 12.53 -15.39 4.65
N ALA A 25 12.73 -14.35 5.47
CA ALA A 25 12.48 -12.96 5.06
C ALA A 25 13.68 -12.29 4.37
N SER A 26 14.87 -12.89 4.42
CA SER A 26 16.12 -12.27 3.95
C SER A 26 16.15 -12.03 2.45
N ASP A 27 15.54 -12.91 1.64
CA ASP A 27 15.43 -12.73 0.19
C ASP A 27 14.52 -11.57 -0.19
N VAL A 28 13.47 -11.30 0.60
CA VAL A 28 12.58 -10.16 0.41
C VAL A 28 13.35 -8.85 0.56
N VAL A 29 14.24 -8.78 1.55
CA VAL A 29 15.11 -7.60 1.77
C VAL A 29 16.02 -7.38 0.57
N ALA A 30 16.73 -8.42 0.11
CA ALA A 30 17.63 -8.33 -1.03
C ALA A 30 16.89 -7.88 -2.31
N GLN A 31 15.70 -8.45 -2.56
CA GLN A 31 14.88 -8.08 -3.71
C GLN A 31 14.35 -6.64 -3.61
N SER A 32 14.01 -6.17 -2.39
CA SER A 32 13.54 -4.80 -2.15
C SER A 32 14.63 -3.77 -2.45
N TYR A 33 15.85 -4.02 -2.02
CA TYR A 33 16.97 -3.15 -2.35
C TYR A 33 17.29 -3.14 -3.85
N ALA A 34 17.14 -4.27 -4.54
CA ALA A 34 17.33 -4.32 -6.00
C ALA A 34 16.32 -3.42 -6.74
N LEU A 35 15.13 -3.20 -6.20
CA LEU A 35 14.14 -2.28 -6.80
C LEU A 35 14.61 -0.82 -6.82
N THR A 36 15.44 -0.39 -5.88
CA THR A 36 15.97 0.98 -5.85
C THR A 36 16.87 1.29 -7.05
N GLN A 37 17.31 0.28 -7.79
CA GLN A 37 18.12 0.37 -8.99
C GLN A 37 17.34 0.02 -10.28
N ALA A 38 16.02 -0.24 -10.15
CA ALA A 38 15.19 -0.72 -11.27
C ALA A 38 14.76 0.40 -12.25
N ALA A 39 15.01 1.67 -11.95
CA ALA A 39 14.75 2.81 -12.82
C ALA A 39 15.47 4.05 -12.28
N HIS A 40 15.45 5.14 -13.05
CA HIS A 40 15.98 6.41 -12.56
C HIS A 40 15.21 6.91 -11.32
N PRO A 41 15.85 7.58 -10.34
CA PRO A 41 15.20 8.09 -9.13
C PRO A 41 13.89 8.88 -9.36
N SER A 42 13.87 9.75 -10.39
CA SER A 42 12.65 10.52 -10.72
C SER A 42 11.49 9.63 -11.19
N THR A 43 11.77 8.49 -11.82
CA THR A 43 10.77 7.49 -12.19
C THR A 43 10.30 6.73 -10.95
N LEU A 44 11.23 6.36 -10.06
CA LEU A 44 10.90 5.72 -8.79
C LEU A 44 10.02 6.61 -7.90
N ASP A 45 10.20 7.94 -7.94
CA ASP A 45 9.30 8.89 -7.24
C ASP A 45 7.87 8.82 -7.79
N GLN A 46 7.68 8.69 -9.11
CA GLN A 46 6.36 8.47 -9.70
C GLN A 46 5.76 7.12 -9.26
N ILE A 47 6.59 6.08 -9.18
CA ILE A 47 6.15 4.77 -8.65
C ILE A 47 5.70 4.87 -7.20
N ARG A 48 6.40 5.61 -6.34
CA ARG A 48 5.97 5.85 -4.94
C ARG A 48 4.59 6.50 -4.84
N VAL A 49 4.33 7.49 -5.68
CA VAL A 49 3.00 8.15 -5.76
C VAL A 49 1.93 7.13 -6.17
N LEU A 50 2.22 6.29 -7.16
CA LEU A 50 1.30 5.26 -7.63
C LEU A 50 1.06 4.16 -6.57
N VAL A 51 2.12 3.71 -5.88
CA VAL A 51 2.02 2.73 -4.79
C VAL A 51 1.14 3.26 -3.66
N ARG A 52 1.19 4.56 -3.34
CA ARG A 52 0.31 5.19 -2.35
C ARG A 52 -1.16 5.11 -2.76
N SER A 53 -1.48 5.41 -4.00
CA SER A 53 -2.85 5.26 -4.53
C SER A 53 -3.31 3.80 -4.52
N MET A 54 -2.40 2.88 -4.85
CA MET A 54 -2.63 1.43 -4.76
C MET A 54 -2.89 0.98 -3.31
N ASN A 55 -2.14 1.50 -2.34
CA ASN A 55 -2.35 1.23 -0.92
C ASN A 55 -3.75 1.64 -0.48
N SER A 56 -4.16 2.83 -0.87
CA SER A 56 -5.50 3.33 -0.58
C SER A 56 -6.57 2.42 -1.19
N TYR A 57 -6.45 2.10 -2.49
CA TYR A 57 -7.40 1.22 -3.17
C TYR A 57 -7.54 -0.14 -2.45
N TYR A 58 -6.43 -0.85 -2.23
CA TYR A 58 -6.46 -2.19 -1.66
C TYR A 58 -6.81 -2.22 -0.17
N SER A 59 -6.36 -1.24 0.61
CA SER A 59 -6.76 -1.14 2.01
C SER A 59 -8.26 -0.91 2.17
N ASN A 60 -8.87 -0.07 1.31
CA ASN A 60 -10.31 0.15 1.31
C ASN A 60 -11.09 -1.02 0.67
N LEU A 61 -10.49 -1.76 -0.28
CA LEU A 61 -11.09 -2.98 -0.83
C LEU A 61 -11.29 -4.06 0.24
N ILE A 62 -10.31 -4.23 1.14
CA ILE A 62 -10.43 -5.15 2.29
C ILE A 62 -11.62 -4.80 3.18
N GLU A 63 -11.92 -3.50 3.34
CA GLU A 63 -13.04 -2.99 4.15
C GLU A 63 -14.36 -2.89 3.36
N GLY A 64 -14.42 -3.35 2.11
CA GLY A 64 -15.61 -3.23 1.25
C GLY A 64 -15.93 -1.80 0.82
N GLN A 65 -14.99 -0.86 0.95
CA GLN A 65 -15.17 0.58 0.69
C GLN A 65 -14.33 1.11 -0.47
N SER A 66 -13.89 0.23 -1.38
CA SER A 66 -13.11 0.66 -2.55
C SER A 66 -13.98 1.33 -3.61
N THR A 67 -13.35 2.18 -4.40
CA THR A 67 -13.90 2.73 -5.65
C THR A 67 -12.93 2.46 -6.79
N HIS A 68 -13.38 2.56 -8.03
CA HIS A 68 -12.53 2.33 -9.21
C HIS A 68 -11.29 3.24 -9.18
N PRO A 69 -10.08 2.78 -9.57
CA PRO A 69 -8.86 3.60 -9.57
C PRO A 69 -8.99 4.91 -10.35
N ALA A 70 -9.76 4.95 -11.45
CA ALA A 70 -10.05 6.18 -12.18
C ALA A 70 -10.82 7.21 -11.32
N ASN A 71 -11.70 6.76 -10.42
CA ASN A 71 -12.39 7.62 -9.49
C ASN A 71 -11.44 8.18 -8.42
N ILE A 72 -10.41 7.42 -8.03
CA ILE A 72 -9.35 7.92 -7.14
C ILE A 72 -8.54 9.02 -7.84
N GLU A 73 -8.19 8.82 -9.12
CA GLU A 73 -7.51 9.85 -9.93
C GLU A 73 -8.35 11.13 -10.03
N ARG A 74 -9.65 10.99 -10.35
CA ARG A 74 -10.58 12.14 -10.37
C ARG A 74 -10.59 12.88 -9.05
N ALA A 75 -10.69 12.16 -7.92
CA ALA A 75 -10.69 12.75 -6.59
C ALA A 75 -9.39 13.51 -6.27
N LEU A 76 -8.24 13.04 -6.73
CA LEU A 76 -6.95 13.75 -6.61
C LEU A 76 -6.96 15.10 -7.33
N HIS A 77 -7.83 15.26 -8.34
CA HIS A 77 -8.06 16.53 -9.05
C HIS A 77 -9.32 17.28 -8.57
N ASN A 78 -9.87 16.92 -7.38
CA ASN A 78 -11.10 17.47 -6.80
C ASN A 78 -12.36 17.26 -7.68
N ASP A 79 -12.35 16.26 -8.55
CA ASP A 79 -13.50 15.86 -9.35
C ASP A 79 -14.22 14.67 -8.70
N PHE A 80 -15.29 14.97 -7.97
CA PHE A 80 -16.10 13.99 -7.27
C PHE A 80 -17.33 13.61 -8.07
N SER A 81 -17.77 12.35 -7.95
CA SER A 81 -18.97 11.83 -8.57
C SER A 81 -20.21 12.55 -8.05
N ALA A 82 -21.23 12.67 -8.91
CA ALA A 82 -22.56 13.11 -8.51
C ALA A 82 -23.29 12.03 -7.67
N ASP A 83 -22.89 10.76 -7.80
CA ASP A 83 -23.39 9.67 -6.96
C ASP A 83 -22.82 9.78 -5.55
N PRO A 84 -23.68 9.90 -4.50
CA PRO A 84 -23.22 10.10 -3.12
C PRO A 84 -22.36 8.95 -2.57
N ASP A 85 -22.63 7.69 -2.96
CA ASP A 85 -21.86 6.53 -2.50
C ASP A 85 -20.46 6.50 -3.14
N ILE A 86 -20.37 6.74 -4.46
CA ILE A 86 -19.11 6.85 -5.16
C ILE A 86 -18.30 8.03 -4.61
N ALA A 87 -18.93 9.20 -4.42
CA ALA A 87 -18.28 10.38 -3.87
C ALA A 87 -17.77 10.14 -2.44
N ARG A 88 -18.51 9.40 -1.60
CA ARG A 88 -18.06 8.98 -0.28
C ARG A 88 -16.81 8.09 -0.36
N LYS A 89 -16.83 7.06 -1.22
CA LYS A 89 -15.68 6.16 -1.43
C LYS A 89 -14.46 6.91 -1.99
N GLN A 90 -14.67 7.90 -2.85
CA GLN A 90 -13.61 8.80 -3.34
C GLN A 90 -12.98 9.60 -2.18
N ARG A 91 -13.79 10.18 -1.27
CA ARG A 91 -13.28 10.90 -0.09
C ARG A 91 -12.52 9.99 0.85
N ILE A 92 -13.00 8.76 1.09
CA ILE A 92 -12.31 7.75 1.91
C ILE A 92 -10.95 7.38 1.29
N ALA A 93 -10.90 7.18 -0.02
CA ALA A 93 -9.66 6.87 -0.71
C ALA A 93 -8.66 8.03 -0.63
N LEU A 94 -9.12 9.26 -0.85
CA LEU A 94 -8.28 10.46 -0.76
C LEU A 94 -7.79 10.70 0.67
N ALA A 95 -8.63 10.47 1.68
CA ALA A 95 -8.25 10.59 3.09
C ALA A 95 -7.12 9.60 3.45
N HIS A 96 -7.18 8.36 2.95
CA HIS A 96 -6.12 7.37 3.14
C HIS A 96 -4.81 7.79 2.47
N ILE A 97 -4.86 8.33 1.24
CA ILE A 97 -3.68 8.85 0.53
C ILE A 97 -3.01 9.99 1.33
N HIS A 98 -3.81 10.93 1.82
CA HIS A 98 -3.31 12.04 2.64
C HIS A 98 -2.78 11.55 4.00
N ALA A 99 -3.44 10.57 4.63
CA ALA A 99 -2.97 9.97 5.86
C ALA A 99 -1.58 9.32 5.68
N GLU A 100 -1.37 8.58 4.59
CA GLU A 100 -0.07 7.98 4.29
C GLU A 100 1.01 9.07 4.09
N GLN A 101 0.70 10.15 3.36
CA GLN A 101 1.62 11.29 3.17
C GLN A 101 1.97 11.97 4.50
N GLN A 102 0.96 12.25 5.32
CA GLN A 102 1.13 12.87 6.62
C GLN A 102 1.97 12.01 7.55
N MET A 103 1.69 10.70 7.58
CA MET A 103 2.40 9.77 8.45
C MET A 103 3.85 9.51 8.01
N GLN A 104 4.15 9.55 6.71
CA GLN A 104 5.54 9.49 6.23
C GLN A 104 6.37 10.71 6.69
N ALA A 105 5.74 11.85 6.92
CA ALA A 105 6.39 13.06 7.45
C ALA A 105 6.43 13.11 8.99
N HIS A 106 5.82 12.14 9.68
CA HIS A 106 5.78 12.12 11.14
C HIS A 106 7.15 11.77 11.73
N PRO A 107 7.67 12.51 12.72
CA PRO A 107 9.04 12.33 13.25
C PRO A 107 9.36 10.90 13.73
N LEU A 108 8.37 10.21 14.29
CA LEU A 108 8.53 8.87 14.86
C LEU A 108 8.19 7.74 13.89
N ALA A 109 7.69 8.04 12.67
CA ALA A 109 7.14 7.05 11.76
C ALA A 109 8.06 5.86 11.47
N PHE A 110 9.34 6.12 11.32
CA PHE A 110 10.33 5.10 10.93
C PHE A 110 11.24 4.66 12.08
N SER A 111 11.42 5.50 13.11
CA SER A 111 12.22 5.17 14.29
C SER A 111 11.43 4.37 15.33
N HIS A 112 10.15 4.69 15.51
CA HIS A 112 9.25 4.08 16.49
C HIS A 112 7.91 3.67 15.87
N PRO A 113 7.90 2.88 14.77
CA PRO A 113 6.67 2.54 14.04
C PRO A 113 5.70 1.70 14.87
N PHE A 114 6.16 1.06 15.92
CA PHE A 114 5.35 0.25 16.84
C PHE A 114 5.02 0.98 18.15
N SER A 115 5.14 2.29 18.21
CA SER A 115 4.67 3.06 19.38
C SER A 115 3.15 3.24 19.37
N ILE A 116 2.56 3.35 20.55
CA ILE A 116 1.12 3.66 20.72
C ILE A 116 0.78 5.00 20.05
N GLU A 117 1.71 5.95 20.11
CA GLU A 117 1.58 7.25 19.47
C GLU A 117 1.36 7.11 17.96
N ILE A 118 2.19 6.31 17.28
CA ILE A 118 2.05 6.06 15.83
C ILE A 118 0.75 5.32 15.52
N VAL A 119 0.35 4.33 16.31
CA VAL A 119 -0.93 3.62 16.12
C VAL A 119 -2.10 4.61 16.18
N LYS A 120 -2.15 5.48 17.20
CA LYS A 120 -3.18 6.52 17.34
C LYS A 120 -3.11 7.55 16.21
N ALA A 121 -1.90 8.01 15.85
CA ALA A 121 -1.69 8.97 14.77
C ALA A 121 -2.11 8.41 13.39
N CYS A 122 -1.87 7.14 13.10
CA CYS A 122 -2.35 6.49 11.87
C CYS A 122 -3.88 6.50 11.79
N HIS A 123 -4.55 6.15 12.89
CA HIS A 123 -6.00 6.18 12.95
C HIS A 123 -6.52 7.62 12.81
N GLN A 124 -5.94 8.57 13.54
CA GLN A 124 -6.30 9.98 13.48
C GLN A 124 -6.16 10.54 12.06
N ALA A 125 -5.01 10.32 11.42
CA ALA A 125 -4.74 10.83 10.08
C ALA A 125 -5.75 10.36 9.02
N ILE A 126 -6.26 9.10 9.15
CA ILE A 126 -7.29 8.56 8.25
C ILE A 126 -8.62 9.29 8.42
N TYR A 127 -8.99 9.63 9.67
CA TYR A 127 -10.30 10.22 9.96
C TYR A 127 -10.32 11.75 9.89
N ASP A 128 -9.20 12.45 10.12
CA ASP A 128 -9.14 13.92 10.17
C ASP A 128 -9.57 14.61 8.86
N LYS A 129 -9.40 13.94 7.73
CA LYS A 129 -9.78 14.47 6.40
C LYS A 129 -11.18 14.07 5.95
N LEU A 130 -11.87 13.25 6.72
CA LEU A 130 -13.24 12.82 6.42
C LEU A 130 -14.27 13.84 6.95
N THR A 131 -15.38 13.99 6.22
CA THR A 131 -16.51 14.77 6.69
C THR A 131 -17.15 14.09 7.92
N GLN A 132 -17.94 14.83 8.70
CA GLN A 132 -18.63 14.25 9.85
C GLN A 132 -19.52 13.07 9.44
N GLY A 133 -20.22 13.17 8.29
CA GLY A 133 -21.05 12.09 7.76
C GLY A 133 -20.26 10.84 7.36
N ASP A 134 -19.01 11.01 6.88
CA ASP A 134 -18.16 9.89 6.48
C ASP A 134 -17.46 9.21 7.68
N ARG A 135 -17.57 9.77 8.89
CA ARG A 135 -17.02 9.24 10.15
C ARG A 135 -18.02 8.44 10.97
N ILE A 136 -19.17 8.16 10.45
CA ILE A 136 -20.19 7.38 11.16
C ILE A 136 -19.90 5.89 10.99
N ALA A 137 -19.68 5.19 12.10
CA ALA A 137 -19.52 3.74 12.15
C ALA A 137 -20.86 3.02 11.90
N GLU A 138 -20.82 1.70 11.72
CA GLU A 138 -22.03 0.88 11.48
C GLU A 138 -23.06 0.97 12.63
N ASP A 139 -22.61 1.18 13.87
CA ASP A 139 -23.44 1.38 15.05
C ASP A 139 -23.98 2.82 15.18
N HIS A 140 -23.88 3.64 14.16
CA HIS A 140 -24.26 5.06 14.10
C HIS A 140 -23.48 5.98 15.04
N CYS A 141 -22.36 5.53 15.61
CA CYS A 141 -21.50 6.37 16.43
C CYS A 141 -20.50 7.16 15.60
N LEU A 142 -20.23 8.40 16.01
CA LEU A 142 -19.19 9.23 15.42
C LEU A 142 -17.81 8.70 15.82
N VAL A 143 -16.97 8.36 14.84
CA VAL A 143 -15.59 7.95 15.06
C VAL A 143 -14.71 9.18 15.30
N VAL A 144 -14.04 9.20 16.45
CA VAL A 144 -13.04 10.22 16.79
C VAL A 144 -11.65 9.70 16.45
N GLY A 145 -10.95 10.40 15.56
CA GLY A 145 -9.61 10.01 15.11
C GLY A 145 -8.62 9.86 16.28
N GLY A 146 -7.95 8.70 16.37
CA GLY A 146 -6.97 8.41 17.42
C GLY A 146 -7.54 8.06 18.81
N ALA A 147 -8.86 8.19 19.02
CA ALA A 147 -9.48 7.86 20.31
C ALA A 147 -9.62 6.35 20.50
N ILE A 148 -9.11 5.84 21.61
CA ILE A 148 -9.31 4.45 22.01
C ILE A 148 -10.79 4.26 22.35
N ARG A 149 -11.37 3.11 21.99
CA ARG A 149 -12.79 2.79 22.26
C ARG A 149 -13.07 2.72 23.76
N ASP A 150 -14.23 3.19 24.11
CA ASP A 150 -14.78 3.26 25.48
C ASP A 150 -15.82 2.15 25.75
N ARG A 151 -15.94 1.20 24.82
CA ARG A 151 -16.91 0.08 24.87
C ARG A 151 -16.30 -1.21 24.34
N ASP A 152 -16.94 -2.33 24.71
CA ASP A 152 -16.56 -3.64 24.23
C ASP A 152 -17.07 -3.84 22.79
N VAL A 153 -16.26 -4.53 21.96
CA VAL A 153 -16.57 -4.80 20.56
C VAL A 153 -16.31 -6.27 20.22
N GLN A 154 -17.03 -6.76 19.24
CA GLN A 154 -16.85 -8.08 18.64
C GLN A 154 -16.58 -7.92 17.14
N VAL A 155 -15.61 -8.65 16.62
CA VAL A 155 -15.22 -8.64 15.21
C VAL A 155 -15.44 -10.03 14.62
N GLY A 156 -16.54 -10.22 13.93
CA GLY A 156 -16.96 -11.54 13.48
C GLY A 156 -17.14 -12.49 14.67
N ARG A 157 -16.29 -13.52 14.79
CA ARG A 157 -16.29 -14.47 15.94
C ARG A 157 -15.29 -14.08 17.04
N HIS A 158 -14.41 -13.12 16.79
CA HIS A 158 -13.41 -12.69 17.75
C HIS A 158 -14.02 -11.71 18.76
N LEU A 159 -13.87 -11.99 20.05
CA LEU A 159 -14.19 -11.08 21.15
C LEU A 159 -12.90 -10.31 21.48
N ALA A 160 -12.85 -9.02 21.14
CA ALA A 160 -11.73 -8.17 21.49
C ALA A 160 -11.59 -8.02 23.03
N PRO A 161 -10.41 -7.62 23.55
CA PRO A 161 -10.23 -7.34 24.97
C PRO A 161 -11.25 -6.31 25.51
N VAL A 162 -11.62 -6.43 26.79
CA VAL A 162 -12.51 -5.45 27.43
C VAL A 162 -11.90 -4.05 27.35
N HIS A 163 -12.73 -3.03 27.07
CA HIS A 163 -12.26 -1.68 26.81
C HIS A 163 -11.37 -1.10 27.92
N GLY A 164 -11.67 -1.37 29.18
CA GLY A 164 -10.86 -0.92 30.34
C GLY A 164 -9.47 -1.54 30.45
N SER A 165 -9.14 -2.56 29.62
CA SER A 165 -7.81 -3.20 29.63
C SER A 165 -6.96 -2.87 28.40
N ILE A 166 -7.48 -2.13 27.42
CA ILE A 166 -6.80 -1.86 26.13
C ILE A 166 -5.44 -1.21 26.34
N ASP A 167 -5.33 -0.23 27.23
CA ASP A 167 -4.06 0.46 27.50
C ASP A 167 -2.97 -0.51 27.99
N ALA A 168 -3.32 -1.49 28.84
CA ALA A 168 -2.39 -2.50 29.32
C ALA A 168 -1.93 -3.42 28.18
N PHE A 169 -2.82 -3.81 27.27
CA PHE A 169 -2.49 -4.60 26.08
C PHE A 169 -1.62 -3.80 25.11
N LEU A 170 -1.95 -2.55 24.83
CA LEU A 170 -1.15 -1.66 23.98
C LEU A 170 0.25 -1.44 24.56
N ALA A 171 0.36 -1.24 25.87
CA ALA A 171 1.67 -1.11 26.54
C ALA A 171 2.52 -2.38 26.40
N ALA A 172 1.93 -3.57 26.54
CA ALA A 172 2.61 -4.84 26.33
C ALA A 172 3.01 -5.04 24.86
N TRP A 173 2.13 -4.68 23.91
CA TRP A 173 2.39 -4.69 22.47
C TRP A 173 3.56 -3.77 22.11
N GLN A 174 3.55 -2.50 22.53
CA GLN A 174 4.63 -1.54 22.29
C GLN A 174 5.94 -2.02 22.90
N LYS A 175 5.95 -2.46 24.17
CA LYS A 175 7.14 -2.95 24.86
C LYS A 175 7.82 -4.08 24.09
N GLN A 176 7.04 -4.95 23.44
CA GLN A 176 7.58 -6.08 22.70
C GLN A 176 8.12 -5.69 21.34
N TYR A 177 7.44 -4.81 20.61
CA TYR A 177 7.73 -4.57 19.19
C TYR A 177 8.48 -3.27 18.94
N ASP A 178 8.35 -2.24 19.79
CA ASP A 178 8.98 -0.93 19.58
C ASP A 178 10.42 -0.90 20.11
N ARG A 179 11.28 -1.59 19.40
CA ARG A 179 12.72 -1.68 19.65
C ARG A 179 13.47 -1.81 18.32
N PRO A 180 14.82 -1.61 18.30
CA PRO A 180 15.60 -1.76 17.09
C PRO A 180 15.52 -3.18 16.51
N TRP A 181 15.29 -3.26 15.18
CA TRP A 181 15.25 -4.49 14.42
C TRP A 181 16.05 -4.31 13.12
N ASN A 182 16.78 -5.32 12.67
CA ASN A 182 17.32 -5.33 11.32
C ASN A 182 16.20 -5.54 10.30
N ASP A 183 16.49 -5.35 9.02
CA ASP A 183 15.46 -5.32 7.98
C ASP A 183 14.70 -6.64 7.83
N ALA A 184 15.38 -7.79 7.91
CA ALA A 184 14.71 -9.10 7.85
C ALA A 184 13.84 -9.36 9.10
N GLN A 185 14.36 -9.04 10.30
CA GLN A 185 13.58 -9.08 11.53
C GLN A 185 12.38 -8.14 11.48
N ARG A 186 12.53 -6.96 10.87
CA ARG A 186 11.46 -5.96 10.71
C ARG A 186 10.28 -6.51 9.92
N ILE A 187 10.52 -7.30 8.87
CA ILE A 187 9.44 -7.96 8.10
C ILE A 187 8.67 -8.93 9.00
N VAL A 188 9.38 -9.77 9.74
CA VAL A 188 8.76 -10.74 10.66
C VAL A 188 7.97 -10.01 11.74
N VAL A 189 8.60 -9.03 12.39
CA VAL A 189 7.97 -8.28 13.49
C VAL A 189 6.76 -7.48 13.00
N ALA A 190 6.81 -6.92 11.79
CA ALA A 190 5.66 -6.24 11.21
C ALA A 190 4.46 -7.19 11.03
N ALA A 191 4.70 -8.44 10.61
CA ALA A 191 3.65 -9.48 10.55
C ALA A 191 3.05 -9.76 11.92
N LEU A 192 3.90 -10.03 12.91
CA LEU A 192 3.49 -10.36 14.28
C LEU A 192 2.70 -9.21 14.93
N ALA A 193 3.23 -8.00 14.82
CA ALA A 193 2.63 -6.79 15.37
C ALA A 193 1.28 -6.46 14.70
N HIS A 194 1.19 -6.63 13.37
CA HIS A 194 -0.04 -6.43 12.60
C HIS A 194 -1.19 -7.29 13.15
N HIS A 195 -0.94 -8.61 13.27
CA HIS A 195 -1.96 -9.52 13.80
C HIS A 195 -2.41 -9.13 15.20
N ARG A 196 -1.46 -8.92 16.11
CA ARG A 196 -1.77 -8.59 17.51
C ARG A 196 -2.45 -7.24 17.66
N LEU A 197 -2.16 -6.26 16.80
CA LEU A 197 -2.88 -4.99 16.79
C LEU A 197 -4.33 -5.17 16.28
N ALA A 198 -4.51 -5.94 15.22
CA ALA A 198 -5.84 -6.27 14.71
C ALA A 198 -6.67 -7.06 15.73
N TRP A 199 -6.07 -8.02 16.43
CA TRP A 199 -6.69 -8.78 17.50
C TRP A 199 -7.13 -7.92 18.68
N LEU A 200 -6.31 -6.93 19.04
CA LEU A 200 -6.59 -6.00 20.14
C LEU A 200 -7.76 -5.06 19.82
N HIS A 201 -7.91 -4.68 18.57
CA HIS A 201 -9.00 -3.86 18.05
C HIS A 201 -9.24 -2.59 18.87
N PRO A 202 -8.26 -1.66 18.94
CA PRO A 202 -8.26 -0.58 19.93
C PRO A 202 -9.26 0.55 19.64
N PHE A 203 -9.81 0.64 18.44
CA PHE A 203 -10.69 1.72 18.01
C PHE A 203 -12.12 1.22 17.80
N VAL A 204 -13.08 2.14 17.73
CA VAL A 204 -14.50 1.83 17.44
C VAL A 204 -14.67 1.31 16.01
N ASP A 205 -13.99 1.93 15.04
CA ASP A 205 -13.97 1.55 13.62
C ASP A 205 -12.58 1.87 13.03
N GLY A 206 -12.26 1.41 11.82
CA GLY A 206 -11.04 1.72 11.10
C GLY A 206 -9.77 1.00 11.59
N ASN A 207 -9.91 0.01 12.46
CA ASN A 207 -8.78 -0.76 13.00
C ASN A 207 -7.94 -1.41 11.91
N GLY A 208 -8.56 -2.02 10.92
CA GLY A 208 -7.85 -2.66 9.79
C GLY A 208 -7.06 -1.64 8.98
N ARG A 209 -7.65 -0.49 8.64
CA ARG A 209 -6.98 0.59 7.90
C ARG A 209 -5.80 1.17 8.68
N ALA A 210 -5.98 1.42 9.99
CA ALA A 210 -4.91 1.92 10.86
C ALA A 210 -3.77 0.89 11.01
N ALA A 211 -4.08 -0.39 11.21
CA ALA A 211 -3.09 -1.46 11.31
C ALA A 211 -2.28 -1.62 10.00
N ARG A 212 -2.95 -1.54 8.83
CA ARG A 212 -2.25 -1.62 7.53
C ARG A 212 -1.39 -0.40 7.26
N LEU A 213 -1.82 0.80 7.63
CA LEU A 213 -1.01 2.02 7.52
C LEU A 213 0.21 1.96 8.46
N GLN A 214 0.02 1.55 9.72
CA GLN A 214 1.13 1.34 10.66
C GLN A 214 2.12 0.28 10.14
N THR A 215 1.62 -0.84 9.60
CA THR A 215 2.46 -1.88 8.99
C THR A 215 3.26 -1.36 7.79
N TYR A 216 2.64 -0.53 6.94
CA TYR A 216 3.33 0.13 5.83
C TYR A 216 4.49 1.01 6.34
N LEU A 217 4.28 1.79 7.40
CA LEU A 217 5.35 2.60 8.00
C LEU A 217 6.47 1.73 8.58
N ALA A 218 6.13 0.65 9.28
CA ALA A 218 7.09 -0.29 9.82
C ALA A 218 7.97 -0.94 8.73
N LEU A 219 7.39 -1.23 7.57
CA LEU A 219 8.10 -1.82 6.43
C LEU A 219 8.79 -0.78 5.53
N PHE A 220 8.52 0.51 5.68
CA PHE A 220 9.03 1.55 4.77
C PHE A 220 10.57 1.57 4.63
N PRO A 221 11.39 1.36 5.68
CA PRO A 221 12.84 1.28 5.53
C PRO A 221 13.29 0.20 4.54
N VAL A 222 12.56 -0.92 4.45
CA VAL A 222 12.83 -2.02 3.52
C VAL A 222 12.23 -1.75 2.15
N THR A 223 10.95 -1.31 2.09
CA THR A 223 10.22 -1.13 0.83
C THR A 223 10.63 0.11 0.07
N GLN A 224 11.17 1.13 0.77
CA GLN A 224 11.43 2.47 0.23
C GLN A 224 10.20 3.07 -0.47
N GLY A 225 9.00 2.63 -0.10
CA GLY A 225 7.72 3.02 -0.73
C GLY A 225 7.51 2.48 -2.14
N LEU A 226 8.36 1.55 -2.62
CA LEU A 226 8.30 1.03 -3.99
C LEU A 226 7.36 -0.17 -4.14
N TRP A 227 6.99 -0.83 -3.06
CA TRP A 227 6.02 -1.92 -3.02
C TRP A 227 5.27 -1.93 -1.69
N SER A 228 4.16 -2.66 -1.63
CA SER A 228 3.34 -2.78 -0.42
C SER A 228 2.69 -4.16 -0.32
N VAL A 229 2.52 -4.63 0.90
CA VAL A 229 1.85 -5.90 1.20
C VAL A 229 0.33 -5.82 0.94
N ASN A 230 -0.28 -4.64 1.02
CA ASN A 230 -1.74 -4.45 0.99
C ASN A 230 -2.41 -5.07 -0.24
N ARG A 231 -1.79 -4.95 -1.43
CA ARG A 231 -2.29 -5.59 -2.65
C ARG A 231 -2.36 -7.11 -2.52
N GLY A 232 -1.32 -7.74 -1.97
CA GLY A 232 -1.27 -9.19 -1.77
C GLY A 232 -2.29 -9.66 -0.75
N LEU A 233 -2.42 -8.94 0.37
CA LEU A 233 -3.44 -9.22 1.40
C LEU A 233 -4.85 -9.16 0.82
N ALA A 234 -5.18 -8.08 0.09
CA ALA A 234 -6.49 -7.93 -0.54
C ALA A 234 -6.79 -9.03 -1.57
N ARG A 235 -5.81 -9.39 -2.40
CA ARG A 235 -5.97 -10.44 -3.42
C ARG A 235 -6.03 -11.86 -2.86
N SER A 236 -5.60 -12.05 -1.62
CA SER A 236 -5.73 -13.32 -0.91
C SER A 236 -6.97 -13.41 -0.03
N LEU A 237 -7.78 -12.36 0.04
CA LEU A 237 -8.84 -12.16 1.04
C LEU A 237 -9.77 -13.36 1.21
N HIS A 238 -10.23 -13.94 0.11
CA HIS A 238 -11.17 -15.07 0.08
C HIS A 238 -10.54 -16.38 -0.40
N LYS A 239 -9.21 -16.44 -0.53
CA LYS A 239 -8.51 -17.67 -0.89
C LYS A 239 -8.38 -18.58 0.32
N GLU A 240 -8.25 -19.88 0.06
CA GLU A 240 -7.82 -20.83 1.08
C GLU A 240 -6.47 -20.41 1.66
N ASN A 241 -6.35 -20.42 2.99
CA ASN A 241 -5.20 -19.90 3.73
C ASN A 241 -4.85 -18.43 3.42
N GLY A 242 -5.83 -17.64 2.91
CA GLY A 242 -5.66 -16.23 2.64
C GLY A 242 -5.78 -15.35 3.89
N TYR A 243 -5.79 -14.04 3.68
CA TYR A 243 -5.68 -13.04 4.74
C TYR A 243 -6.65 -13.25 5.91
N TYR A 244 -7.95 -13.34 5.66
CA TYR A 244 -8.94 -13.49 6.74
C TYR A 244 -8.85 -14.85 7.45
N GLN A 245 -8.59 -15.93 6.70
CA GLN A 245 -8.47 -17.27 7.31
C GLN A 245 -7.21 -17.38 8.15
N ALA A 246 -6.08 -16.85 7.69
CA ALA A 246 -4.83 -16.85 8.43
C ALA A 246 -4.91 -16.00 9.71
N MET A 247 -5.59 -14.82 9.63
CA MET A 247 -5.87 -13.97 10.79
C MET A 247 -6.73 -14.74 11.82
N ALA A 248 -7.87 -15.30 11.39
CA ALA A 248 -8.76 -16.04 12.28
C ALA A 248 -8.11 -17.31 12.85
N TYR A 249 -7.23 -17.96 12.09
CA TYR A 249 -6.48 -19.12 12.61
C TYR A 249 -5.49 -18.69 13.70
N ALA A 250 -4.81 -17.56 13.56
CA ALA A 250 -3.88 -17.05 14.56
C ALA A 250 -4.56 -16.49 15.83
N ASP A 251 -5.91 -16.37 15.83
CA ASP A 251 -6.73 -16.08 17.03
C ASP A 251 -7.00 -17.30 17.90
N THR A 252 -6.72 -18.52 17.40
CA THR A 252 -7.07 -19.76 18.11
C THR A 252 -6.26 -19.91 19.39
N LEU A 253 -6.89 -20.53 20.39
CA LEU A 253 -6.22 -20.88 21.64
C LEU A 253 -5.17 -21.98 21.42
N ARG A 254 -4.18 -22.01 22.28
CA ARG A 254 -3.12 -23.03 22.32
C ARG A 254 -3.71 -24.44 22.36
N GLN A 255 -3.17 -25.34 21.54
CA GLN A 255 -3.65 -26.71 21.34
C GLN A 255 -2.83 -27.76 22.09
N GLY A 256 -2.33 -27.47 23.29
CA GLY A 256 -1.55 -28.36 24.10
C GLY A 256 -0.08 -27.97 24.28
N ASP A 257 0.74 -28.87 24.82
CA ASP A 257 2.10 -28.53 25.28
C ASP A 257 3.11 -28.30 24.14
N TYR A 258 2.83 -28.82 22.95
CA TYR A 258 3.66 -28.65 21.75
C TYR A 258 3.30 -27.43 20.92
N ASP A 259 2.35 -26.62 21.39
CA ASP A 259 1.89 -25.41 20.69
C ASP A 259 2.32 -24.12 21.43
N GLY A 260 3.59 -24.09 21.82
CA GLY A 260 4.19 -22.93 22.51
C GLY A 260 3.76 -22.80 23.99
N ARG A 261 4.04 -21.63 24.57
CA ARG A 261 3.81 -21.33 26.00
C ARG A 261 2.77 -20.26 26.27
N GLY A 262 2.19 -19.67 25.21
CA GLY A 262 1.21 -18.60 25.35
C GLY A 262 -0.21 -19.10 25.62
N ASN A 263 -1.15 -18.15 25.67
CA ASN A 263 -2.58 -18.47 25.73
C ASN A 263 -3.13 -18.79 24.32
N LEU A 264 -2.59 -18.14 23.29
CA LEU A 264 -2.93 -18.37 21.89
C LEU A 264 -1.94 -19.37 21.26
N SER A 265 -2.36 -19.98 20.16
CA SER A 265 -1.56 -20.96 19.40
C SER A 265 -0.32 -20.29 18.78
N GLU A 266 0.88 -20.76 19.16
CA GLU A 266 2.13 -20.36 18.53
C GLU A 266 2.21 -20.88 17.09
N LYS A 267 1.78 -22.12 16.85
CA LYS A 267 1.76 -22.74 15.52
C LYS A 267 0.92 -21.91 14.53
N ALA A 268 -0.27 -21.51 14.94
CA ALA A 268 -1.15 -20.69 14.11
C ALA A 268 -0.57 -19.28 13.88
N PHE A 269 0.10 -18.72 14.87
CA PHE A 269 0.76 -17.41 14.77
C PHE A 269 1.98 -17.44 13.84
N VAL A 270 2.75 -18.52 13.85
CA VAL A 270 3.86 -18.77 12.92
C VAL A 270 3.34 -18.96 11.50
N ASN A 271 2.24 -19.67 11.32
CA ASN A 271 1.59 -19.81 10.00
C ASN A 271 1.16 -18.46 9.43
N TRP A 272 0.57 -17.59 10.25
CA TRP A 272 0.28 -16.21 9.86
C TRP A 272 1.54 -15.45 9.42
N ALA A 273 2.61 -15.50 10.23
CA ALA A 273 3.85 -14.79 9.91
C ALA A 273 4.46 -15.29 8.59
N GLN A 274 4.46 -16.60 8.34
CA GLN A 274 4.94 -17.18 7.09
C GLN A 274 4.09 -16.73 5.90
N MET A 275 2.76 -16.77 6.00
CA MET A 275 1.86 -16.28 4.94
C MET A 275 2.12 -14.79 4.63
N PHE A 276 2.38 -13.98 5.65
CA PHE A 276 2.70 -12.57 5.49
C PHE A 276 4.05 -12.36 4.76
N ILE A 277 5.10 -13.13 5.14
CA ILE A 277 6.41 -13.09 4.47
C ILE A 277 6.28 -13.52 3.01
N ASP A 278 5.52 -14.58 2.73
CA ASP A 278 5.28 -15.06 1.37
C ASP A 278 4.50 -14.02 0.55
N THR A 279 3.57 -13.31 1.18
CA THR A 279 2.88 -12.16 0.55
C THR A 279 3.85 -11.03 0.24
N CYS A 280 4.77 -10.68 1.13
CA CYS A 280 5.82 -9.69 0.86
C CYS A 280 6.69 -10.11 -0.34
N ARG A 281 7.11 -11.39 -0.37
CA ARG A 281 7.90 -11.98 -1.47
C ARG A 281 7.17 -11.87 -2.82
N ASP A 282 5.88 -12.22 -2.85
CA ASP A 282 5.05 -12.09 -4.05
C ASP A 282 4.95 -10.62 -4.52
N GLN A 283 4.79 -9.67 -3.59
CA GLN A 283 4.63 -8.27 -3.95
C GLN A 283 5.92 -7.62 -4.43
N VAL A 284 7.07 -7.91 -3.84
CA VAL A 284 8.35 -7.40 -4.34
C VAL A 284 8.70 -8.02 -5.69
N ALA A 285 8.44 -9.31 -5.90
CA ALA A 285 8.63 -9.99 -7.18
C ALA A 285 7.71 -9.42 -8.27
N PHE A 286 6.44 -9.16 -7.93
CA PHE A 286 5.49 -8.47 -8.81
C PHE A 286 6.03 -7.12 -9.24
N GLN A 287 6.50 -6.29 -8.30
CA GLN A 287 6.99 -4.94 -8.61
C GLN A 287 8.27 -4.98 -9.46
N ARG A 288 9.18 -5.92 -9.20
CA ARG A 288 10.37 -6.14 -10.04
C ARG A 288 10.00 -6.46 -11.48
N LYS A 289 9.01 -7.35 -11.68
CA LYS A 289 8.51 -7.69 -13.02
C LYS A 289 7.86 -6.48 -13.70
N MET A 290 7.20 -5.61 -12.94
CA MET A 290 6.59 -4.39 -13.49
C MET A 290 7.64 -3.37 -13.97
N LEU A 291 8.79 -3.30 -13.30
CA LEU A 291 9.88 -2.36 -13.60
C LEU A 291 11.02 -2.96 -14.44
N ASP A 292 10.88 -4.19 -14.92
CA ASP A 292 11.86 -4.84 -15.79
C ASP A 292 12.09 -4.05 -17.07
N PHE A 293 13.35 -3.76 -17.39
CA PHE A 293 13.75 -2.87 -18.48
C PHE A 293 13.31 -3.37 -19.87
N ASP A 294 13.50 -4.67 -20.14
CA ASP A 294 13.22 -5.23 -21.48
C ASP A 294 11.71 -5.25 -21.74
N THR A 295 10.93 -5.69 -20.74
CA THR A 295 9.47 -5.69 -20.85
C THR A 295 8.89 -4.27 -20.84
N MET A 296 9.49 -3.31 -20.12
CA MET A 296 9.06 -1.91 -20.14
C MET A 296 9.26 -1.29 -21.51
N LYS A 297 10.36 -1.56 -22.19
CA LYS A 297 10.60 -1.09 -23.55
C LYS A 297 9.47 -1.52 -24.49
N ALA A 298 9.14 -2.82 -24.50
CA ALA A 298 8.07 -3.35 -25.33
C ALA A 298 6.68 -2.75 -24.99
N ARG A 299 6.43 -2.50 -23.70
CA ARG A 299 5.18 -1.85 -23.23
C ARG A 299 5.08 -0.40 -23.70
N ILE A 300 6.17 0.36 -23.64
CA ILE A 300 6.23 1.74 -24.14
C ILE A 300 5.99 1.76 -25.65
N GLU A 301 6.62 0.87 -26.41
CA GLU A 301 6.42 0.74 -27.86
C GLU A 301 4.93 0.44 -28.19
N ALA A 302 4.33 -0.52 -27.48
CA ALA A 302 2.91 -0.87 -27.65
C ALA A 302 1.98 0.32 -27.30
N LEU A 303 2.28 1.03 -26.20
CA LEU A 303 1.52 2.21 -25.80
C LEU A 303 1.61 3.33 -26.84
N VAL A 304 2.81 3.63 -27.34
CA VAL A 304 3.01 4.68 -28.35
C VAL A 304 2.25 4.32 -29.63
N PHE A 305 2.28 3.05 -30.04
CA PHE A 305 1.52 2.56 -31.19
C PHE A 305 0.00 2.75 -31.00
N PHE A 306 -0.52 2.41 -29.82
CA PHE A 306 -1.91 2.66 -29.46
C PHE A 306 -2.24 4.16 -29.50
N CYS A 307 -1.44 5.00 -28.85
CA CYS A 307 -1.68 6.45 -28.83
C CYS A 307 -1.61 7.08 -30.23
N GLN A 308 -0.75 6.56 -31.12
CA GLN A 308 -0.66 7.01 -32.52
C GLN A 308 -1.99 6.77 -33.27
N SER A 309 -2.71 5.69 -32.97
CA SER A 309 -4.02 5.41 -33.57
C SER A 309 -5.10 6.44 -33.13
N GLN A 310 -4.92 7.05 -31.95
CA GLN A 310 -5.84 8.02 -31.38
C GLN A 310 -5.47 9.49 -31.70
N SER A 311 -4.18 9.77 -31.98
CA SER A 311 -3.69 11.13 -32.20
C SER A 311 -2.61 11.17 -33.26
N ARG A 312 -2.82 11.97 -34.33
CA ARG A 312 -1.85 12.17 -35.41
C ARG A 312 -0.55 12.85 -34.95
N ASN A 313 -0.54 13.49 -33.76
CA ASN A 313 0.63 14.18 -33.24
C ASN A 313 1.52 13.25 -32.40
N ILE A 314 1.06 12.06 -32.02
CA ILE A 314 1.88 11.04 -31.37
C ILE A 314 2.42 10.13 -32.47
N ARG A 315 3.70 9.87 -32.44
CA ARG A 315 4.44 9.12 -33.47
C ARG A 315 5.33 8.09 -32.81
N GLN A 316 5.66 7.04 -33.56
CA GLN A 316 6.48 5.91 -33.10
C GLN A 316 7.88 6.37 -32.61
N GLU A 317 8.37 7.47 -33.14
CA GLU A 317 9.67 8.06 -32.76
C GLU A 317 9.69 8.53 -31.29
N ALA A 318 8.54 8.59 -30.60
CA ALA A 318 8.47 8.87 -29.16
C ALA A 318 8.97 7.71 -28.29
N ALA A 319 8.95 6.47 -28.78
CA ALA A 319 9.20 5.29 -27.97
C ALA A 319 10.63 5.28 -27.36
N LEU A 320 11.65 5.58 -28.16
CA LEU A 320 13.03 5.60 -27.69
C LEU A 320 13.29 6.66 -26.59
N PRO A 321 12.92 7.95 -26.77
CA PRO A 321 13.13 8.94 -25.72
C PRO A 321 12.26 8.69 -24.50
N LEU A 322 11.03 8.14 -24.61
CA LEU A 322 10.22 7.73 -23.45
C LEU A 322 10.91 6.62 -22.65
N TYR A 323 11.46 5.60 -23.33
CA TYR A 323 12.21 4.56 -22.65
C TYR A 323 13.48 5.13 -21.96
N HIS A 324 14.16 6.07 -22.59
CA HIS A 324 15.30 6.76 -21.97
C HIS A 324 14.88 7.52 -20.70
N LEU A 325 13.74 8.25 -20.75
CA LEU A 325 13.22 8.93 -19.57
C LEU A 325 12.93 7.96 -18.41
N PHE A 326 12.40 6.77 -18.71
CA PHE A 326 12.17 5.74 -17.70
C PHE A 326 13.49 5.22 -17.08
N ALA A 327 14.45 4.88 -17.94
CA ALA A 327 15.67 4.18 -17.53
C ALA A 327 16.76 5.12 -16.99
N ALA A 328 17.00 6.24 -17.69
CA ALA A 328 18.14 7.14 -17.46
C ALA A 328 17.75 8.53 -16.91
N GLY A 329 16.46 8.85 -16.88
CA GLY A 329 15.95 10.05 -16.25
C GLY A 329 15.65 11.21 -17.18
N PRO A 330 15.46 12.41 -16.61
CA PRO A 330 14.96 13.57 -17.34
C PRO A 330 15.87 14.01 -18.50
N LEU A 331 15.24 14.45 -19.60
CA LEU A 331 15.87 15.03 -20.77
C LEU A 331 15.48 16.50 -20.94
N THR A 332 16.38 17.33 -21.42
CA THR A 332 15.99 18.64 -21.96
C THR A 332 15.11 18.42 -23.21
N ARG A 333 14.27 19.39 -23.53
CA ARG A 333 13.41 19.32 -24.72
C ARG A 333 14.22 19.16 -26.02
N SER A 334 15.41 19.77 -26.07
CA SER A 334 16.32 19.62 -27.21
C SER A 334 16.87 18.20 -27.35
N GLN A 335 17.33 17.59 -26.23
CA GLN A 335 17.80 16.20 -26.23
C GLN A 335 16.67 15.24 -26.61
N PHE A 336 15.45 15.42 -26.04
CA PHE A 336 14.31 14.62 -26.41
C PHE A 336 14.01 14.72 -27.91
N ALA A 337 13.98 15.95 -28.47
CA ALA A 337 13.75 16.19 -29.89
C ALA A 337 14.82 15.52 -30.77
N GLN A 338 16.10 15.64 -30.41
CA GLN A 338 17.20 14.99 -31.11
C GLN A 338 17.06 13.45 -31.15
N MET A 339 16.66 12.84 -30.03
CA MET A 339 16.46 11.40 -29.96
C MET A 339 15.29 10.89 -30.82
N THR A 340 14.32 11.75 -31.15
CA THR A 340 13.24 11.37 -32.07
C THR A 340 13.68 11.34 -33.53
N GLY A 341 14.75 12.01 -33.91
CA GLY A 341 15.15 12.20 -35.31
C GLY A 341 14.19 13.07 -36.14
N LEU A 342 13.18 13.68 -35.52
CA LEU A 342 12.21 14.53 -36.20
C LEU A 342 12.74 15.96 -36.40
N GLY A 343 12.24 16.65 -37.42
CA GLY A 343 12.46 18.07 -37.57
C GLY A 343 11.84 18.87 -36.41
N GLU A 344 12.43 20.03 -36.07
CA GLU A 344 12.12 20.84 -34.87
C GLU A 344 10.62 21.09 -34.64
N ARG A 345 9.87 21.46 -35.71
CA ARG A 345 8.44 21.71 -35.62
C ARG A 345 7.66 20.45 -35.24
N SER A 346 7.99 19.29 -35.84
CA SER A 346 7.33 18.01 -35.58
C SER A 346 7.64 17.51 -34.16
N ALA A 347 8.91 17.63 -33.72
CA ALA A 347 9.30 17.26 -32.36
C ALA A 347 8.56 18.12 -31.30
N ARG A 348 8.37 19.42 -31.54
CA ARG A 348 7.61 20.32 -30.66
C ARG A 348 6.14 19.91 -30.53
N TYR A 349 5.48 19.54 -31.65
CA TYR A 349 4.10 19.02 -31.60
C TYR A 349 4.02 17.68 -30.88
N LEU A 350 4.98 16.79 -31.09
CA LEU A 350 5.06 15.50 -30.40
C LEU A 350 5.18 15.71 -28.88
N ILE A 351 6.13 16.54 -28.42
CA ILE A 351 6.33 16.83 -27.00
C ILE A 351 5.02 17.42 -26.39
N SER A 352 4.37 18.36 -27.09
CA SER A 352 3.10 18.92 -26.64
C SER A 352 1.99 17.86 -26.48
N ALA A 353 1.90 16.93 -27.44
CA ALA A 353 0.94 15.82 -27.39
C ALA A 353 1.25 14.87 -26.23
N LEU A 354 2.52 14.52 -26.01
CA LEU A 354 2.92 13.64 -24.91
C LEU A 354 2.68 14.28 -23.53
N LEU A 355 2.88 15.60 -23.39
CA LEU A 355 2.52 16.35 -22.17
C LEU A 355 1.02 16.32 -21.92
N LYS A 356 0.20 16.51 -22.97
CA LYS A 356 -1.27 16.44 -22.87
C LYS A 356 -1.74 15.02 -22.49
N GLU A 357 -1.07 14.00 -23.01
CA GLU A 357 -1.35 12.59 -22.66
C GLU A 357 -0.85 12.19 -21.27
N GLY A 358 -0.02 13.03 -20.63
CA GLY A 358 0.62 12.71 -19.35
C GLY A 358 1.76 11.68 -19.43
N LEU A 359 2.18 11.29 -20.65
CA LEU A 359 3.30 10.35 -20.87
C LEU A 359 4.66 10.99 -20.58
N VAL A 360 4.74 12.29 -20.61
CA VAL A 360 5.84 13.09 -20.07
C VAL A 360 5.31 14.17 -19.14
N THR A 361 6.10 14.54 -18.15
CA THR A 361 5.83 15.60 -17.19
C THR A 361 6.95 16.64 -17.22
N SER A 362 6.67 17.86 -16.76
CA SER A 362 7.67 18.91 -16.59
C SER A 362 7.29 19.76 -15.38
N SER A 363 8.21 19.95 -14.45
CA SER A 363 7.96 20.69 -13.20
C SER A 363 7.82 22.21 -13.40
N VAL A 364 8.38 22.72 -14.52
CA VAL A 364 8.30 24.16 -14.87
C VAL A 364 8.03 24.31 -16.35
N HIS A 365 7.44 25.45 -16.74
CA HIS A 365 7.22 25.75 -18.15
C HIS A 365 8.53 25.73 -18.94
N ASN A 366 8.59 24.98 -20.02
CA ASN A 366 9.79 24.72 -20.82
C ASN A 366 10.96 24.00 -20.11
N GLY A 367 10.73 23.45 -18.91
CA GLY A 367 11.73 22.66 -18.18
C GLY A 367 12.02 21.30 -18.81
N PRO A 368 12.95 20.55 -18.19
CA PRO A 368 13.24 19.17 -18.58
C PRO A 368 11.97 18.29 -18.54
N LEU A 369 11.96 17.31 -19.42
CA LEU A 369 10.91 16.29 -19.51
C LEU A 369 11.29 15.11 -18.64
N ALA A 370 10.37 14.62 -17.83
CA ALA A 370 10.49 13.40 -17.04
C ALA A 370 9.44 12.38 -17.52
N PHE A 371 9.67 11.09 -17.22
CA PHE A 371 8.72 10.03 -17.50
C PHE A 371 7.41 10.26 -16.75
N GLY A 372 6.27 10.05 -17.40
CA GLY A 372 4.96 10.17 -16.80
C GLY A 372 4.23 8.82 -16.74
N LEU A 373 3.42 8.62 -15.69
CA LEU A 373 2.62 7.42 -15.44
C LEU A 373 1.13 7.77 -15.33
N PRO A 374 0.46 8.18 -16.43
CA PRO A 374 -0.95 8.55 -16.38
C PRO A 374 -1.83 7.31 -16.15
N TYR A 375 -2.83 7.43 -15.27
CA TYR A 375 -3.73 6.32 -14.89
C TYR A 375 -4.40 5.64 -16.07
N LYS A 376 -4.85 6.42 -17.07
CA LYS A 376 -5.50 5.90 -18.27
C LYS A 376 -4.64 4.93 -19.11
N HIS A 377 -3.31 4.96 -18.92
CA HIS A 377 -2.35 4.13 -19.62
C HIS A 377 -1.63 3.10 -18.74
N LEU A 378 -2.00 3.00 -17.45
CA LEU A 378 -1.37 2.04 -16.54
C LEU A 378 -1.54 0.58 -16.98
N HIS A 379 -2.63 0.24 -17.66
CA HIS A 379 -2.86 -1.11 -18.18
C HIS A 379 -1.83 -1.54 -19.25
N PHE A 380 -1.19 -0.58 -19.95
CA PHE A 380 -0.04 -0.83 -20.81
C PHE A 380 1.27 -0.90 -20.02
N LEU A 381 1.55 0.15 -19.23
CA LEU A 381 2.83 0.33 -18.56
C LEU A 381 3.03 -0.61 -17.37
N LEU A 382 2.00 -0.80 -16.56
CA LEU A 382 2.00 -1.60 -15.34
C LEU A 382 0.80 -2.56 -15.31
N PRO A 383 0.76 -3.57 -16.20
CA PRO A 383 -0.36 -4.49 -16.31
C PRO A 383 -0.59 -5.23 -14.99
N ASN A 384 -1.85 -5.54 -14.69
CA ASN A 384 -2.27 -6.22 -13.46
C ASN A 384 -1.99 -5.44 -12.15
N LEU A 385 -1.74 -4.13 -12.23
CA LEU A 385 -1.66 -3.31 -11.01
C LEU A 385 -3.01 -3.29 -10.27
N TYR A 386 -4.11 -3.17 -11.04
CA TYR A 386 -5.49 -3.20 -10.56
C TYR A 386 -6.34 -4.19 -11.39
N PRO A 387 -6.07 -5.52 -11.35
CA PRO A 387 -6.78 -6.48 -12.20
C PRO A 387 -8.27 -6.55 -11.88
N GLU A 388 -8.67 -6.29 -10.64
CA GLU A 388 -10.05 -6.29 -10.19
C GLU A 388 -10.84 -5.13 -10.80
N ALA A 389 -10.19 -4.00 -11.05
CA ALA A 389 -10.82 -2.84 -11.67
C ALA A 389 -11.08 -3.00 -13.17
N SER A 390 -10.36 -3.89 -13.85
CA SER A 390 -10.61 -4.19 -15.26
C SER A 390 -11.81 -5.12 -15.48
N MET A 391 -12.37 -5.69 -14.43
CA MET A 391 -13.57 -6.55 -14.46
C MET A 391 -14.87 -5.78 -14.19
N VAL A 392 -14.78 -4.52 -13.77
CA VAL A 392 -15.94 -3.67 -13.50
C VAL A 392 -16.37 -3.01 -14.80
N ASN A 393 -17.66 -3.14 -15.15
CA ASN A 393 -18.25 -2.53 -16.34
C ASN A 393 -18.05 -1.02 -16.38
N THR A 394 -17.84 -0.48 -17.57
CA THR A 394 -17.68 0.97 -17.84
C THR A 394 -18.84 1.85 -17.34
N GLU A 395 -19.94 1.27 -16.88
CA GLU A 395 -21.10 1.97 -16.31
C GLU A 395 -20.85 2.53 -14.90
N ASP A 396 -19.86 1.97 -14.16
CA ASP A 396 -19.49 2.44 -12.82
C ASP A 396 -18.48 3.62 -12.83
N ILE A 397 -18.15 4.13 -14.03
CA ILE A 397 -17.15 5.21 -14.24
C ILE A 397 -17.83 6.56 -14.56
N GLN A 398 -19.16 6.58 -14.66
CA GLN A 398 -19.91 7.81 -14.99
C GLN A 398 -20.25 8.67 -13.79
#